data_d82b18475874d7138b77f95f0560e2b8
#
_entry.id   d82b18475874d7138b77f95f0560e2b8
#
_cell.length_a   1.000
_cell.length_b   1.000
_cell.length_c   1.000
_cell.angle_alpha   90.00
_cell.angle_beta   90.00
_cell.angle_gamma   90.00
#
_symmetry.space_group_name_H-M   'P 1'
#
loop_
_entity.id
_entity.type
_entity.pdbx_description
1 polymer ?
#
loop_
_entity_poly.entity_id
_entity_poly.type
_entity_poly.pdbx_seq_one_letter_code
_entity_poly.pdbx_strand_id
1 'polypeptide(L)'
;MISRDAIAASLSDYETLISELPLIRRQFSVADNVNYCFVGIRRSGKSYLMYQRYRDLLERGVSPDEMLYESFEDERINGITAQELNLLLEVKLEMTGGVRVKYVFLDEIQNIDGWEHFARRLTFFKSRYVKYIIQPPHTITATI
;
A
#
# COMPACT_ATOMS: atom_id res chain seq x y z
N MET A 1 9.98 -19.17 -2.69
CA MET A 1 9.01 -18.50 -1.79
C MET A 1 9.67 -17.27 -1.17
N ILE A 2 8.95 -16.19 -1.09
CA ILE A 2 9.44 -14.96 -0.48
C ILE A 2 9.65 -15.16 1.03
N SER A 3 10.71 -14.57 1.57
CA SER A 3 11.02 -14.65 2.99
C SER A 3 10.11 -13.73 3.82
N ARG A 4 9.56 -14.25 4.91
CA ARG A 4 8.76 -13.44 5.84
C ARG A 4 9.62 -12.35 6.47
N ASP A 5 10.89 -12.63 6.74
CA ASP A 5 11.81 -11.63 7.30
C ASP A 5 12.07 -10.49 6.31
N ALA A 6 12.18 -10.81 5.02
CA ALA A 6 12.35 -9.79 3.98
C ALA A 6 11.11 -8.90 3.89
N ILE A 7 9.92 -9.47 3.98
CA ILE A 7 8.67 -8.72 4.01
C ILE A 7 8.65 -7.80 5.24
N ALA A 8 8.94 -8.33 6.41
CA ALA A 8 8.93 -7.55 7.65
C ALA A 8 9.90 -6.38 7.58
N ALA A 9 11.11 -6.61 7.09
CA ALA A 9 12.12 -5.56 6.93
C ALA A 9 11.64 -4.47 5.97
N SER A 10 11.06 -4.85 4.83
CA SER A 10 10.56 -3.91 3.85
C SER A 10 9.42 -3.06 4.41
N LEU A 11 8.44 -3.69 5.04
CA LEU A 11 7.30 -2.99 5.65
C LEU A 11 7.77 -1.99 6.73
N SER A 12 8.70 -2.41 7.57
CA SER A 12 9.24 -1.57 8.63
C SER A 12 10.01 -0.37 8.08
N ASP A 13 10.82 -0.59 7.07
CA ASP A 13 11.62 0.47 6.47
C ASP A 13 10.76 1.53 5.79
N TYR A 14 9.72 1.12 5.07
CA TYR A 14 8.81 2.08 4.44
C TYR A 14 7.98 2.85 5.47
N GLU A 15 7.57 2.20 6.54
CA GLU A 15 6.88 2.88 7.63
C GLU A 15 7.75 4.01 8.20
N THR A 16 9.01 3.73 8.49
CA THR A 16 9.95 4.72 8.99
C THR A 16 10.20 5.82 7.95
N LEU A 17 10.47 5.43 6.71
CA LEU A 17 10.75 6.37 5.63
C LEU A 17 9.61 7.36 5.45
N ILE A 18 8.38 6.87 5.33
CA ILE A 18 7.22 7.72 5.06
C ILE A 18 6.92 8.60 6.27
N SER A 19 7.07 8.09 7.48
CA SER A 19 6.81 8.85 8.70
C SER A 19 7.78 10.02 8.88
N GLU A 20 9.00 9.90 8.37
CA GLU A 20 10.06 10.90 8.56
C GLU A 20 10.35 11.75 7.33
N LEU A 21 9.81 11.38 6.16
CA LEU A 21 10.11 12.07 4.91
C LEU A 21 9.59 13.51 4.92
N PRO A 22 10.44 14.51 4.57
CA PRO A 22 9.95 15.86 4.37
C PRO A 22 9.11 15.92 3.10
N LEU A 23 7.81 16.19 3.24
CA LEU A 23 6.89 16.25 2.12
C LEU A 23 6.52 17.69 1.80
N ILE A 24 6.52 17.99 0.50
CA ILE A 24 5.91 19.21 -0.02
C ILE A 24 4.43 18.88 -0.18
N ARG A 25 3.58 19.53 0.60
CA ARG A 25 2.15 19.25 0.58
C ARG A 25 1.54 19.73 -0.73
N ARG A 26 0.83 18.83 -1.39
CA ARG A 26 0.06 19.13 -2.60
C ARG A 26 -1.40 19.18 -2.24
N GLN A 27 -2.16 20.04 -2.93
CA GLN A 27 -3.60 20.08 -2.75
C GLN A 27 -4.24 18.94 -3.53
N PHE A 28 -4.80 17.99 -2.80
CA PHE A 28 -5.70 17.01 -3.36
C PHE A 28 -6.66 16.57 -2.26
N SER A 29 -7.85 16.18 -2.67
CA SER A 29 -8.88 15.75 -1.74
C SER A 29 -9.12 14.26 -1.89
N VAL A 30 -9.16 13.56 -0.77
CA VAL A 30 -9.40 12.13 -0.72
C VAL A 30 -10.53 11.87 0.26
N ALA A 31 -11.61 11.25 -0.20
CA ALA A 31 -12.72 10.88 0.67
C ALA A 31 -12.34 9.69 1.54
N ASP A 32 -12.92 9.64 2.73
CA ASP A 32 -12.70 8.52 3.64
C ASP A 32 -13.46 7.27 3.16
N ASN A 33 -12.91 6.10 3.48
CA ASN A 33 -13.54 4.81 3.20
C ASN A 33 -13.80 4.51 1.72
N VAL A 34 -13.07 5.18 0.83
CA VAL A 34 -13.16 4.98 -0.61
C VAL A 34 -11.81 4.47 -1.11
N ASN A 35 -11.86 3.51 -2.02
CA ASN A 35 -10.66 3.01 -2.66
C ASN A 35 -10.23 3.96 -3.77
N TYR A 36 -8.95 4.23 -3.85
CA TYR A 36 -8.38 5.12 -4.86
C TYR A 36 -7.32 4.42 -5.67
N CYS A 37 -7.29 4.75 -6.95
CA CYS A 37 -6.22 4.36 -7.84
C CYS A 37 -5.58 5.61 -8.41
N PHE A 38 -4.29 5.80 -8.13
CA PHE A 38 -3.52 6.89 -8.70
C PHE A 38 -2.90 6.43 -10.01
N VAL A 39 -3.22 7.15 -11.08
CA VAL A 39 -2.75 6.80 -12.42
C VAL A 39 -1.90 7.93 -12.96
N GLY A 40 -0.80 7.60 -13.60
CA GLY A 40 0.10 8.59 -14.19
C GLY A 40 1.39 7.96 -14.69
N ILE A 41 2.21 8.77 -15.30
CA ILE A 41 3.50 8.34 -15.79
C ILE A 41 4.41 8.01 -14.60
N ARG A 42 5.21 6.96 -14.74
CA ARG A 42 6.21 6.58 -13.74
C ARG A 42 7.07 7.80 -13.36
N ARG A 43 7.33 7.95 -12.06
CA ARG A 43 8.11 9.07 -11.50
C ARG A 43 7.43 10.43 -11.64
N SER A 44 6.13 10.46 -11.81
CA SER A 44 5.36 11.71 -11.90
C SER A 44 4.90 12.23 -10.53
N GLY A 45 5.39 11.67 -9.44
CA GLY A 45 5.02 12.07 -8.09
C GLY A 45 3.87 11.30 -7.48
N LYS A 46 3.43 10.21 -8.10
CA LYS A 46 2.33 9.38 -7.58
C LYS A 46 2.63 8.80 -6.21
N SER A 47 3.86 8.31 -6.02
CA SER A 47 4.27 7.76 -4.73
C SER A 47 4.19 8.80 -3.63
N TYR A 48 4.54 10.05 -3.94
CA TYR A 48 4.44 11.15 -2.98
C TYR A 48 3.00 11.46 -2.59
N LEU A 49 2.04 11.27 -3.49
CA LEU A 49 0.62 11.41 -3.15
C LEU A 49 0.19 10.34 -2.15
N MET A 50 0.67 9.11 -2.32
CA MET A 50 0.44 8.05 -1.34
C MET A 50 1.08 8.38 0.00
N TYR A 51 2.32 8.87 0.00
CA TYR A 51 3.01 9.25 1.22
C TYR A 51 2.28 10.39 1.94
N GLN A 52 1.79 11.36 1.18
CA GLN A 52 1.02 12.46 1.74
C GLN A 52 -0.27 11.95 2.39
N ARG A 53 -0.99 11.05 1.72
CA ARG A 53 -2.19 10.46 2.30
C ARG A 53 -1.88 9.67 3.56
N TYR A 54 -0.81 8.89 3.55
CA TYR A 54 -0.35 8.16 4.72
C TYR A 54 -0.09 9.12 5.89
N ARG A 55 0.62 10.21 5.62
CA ARG A 55 0.93 11.24 6.62
C ARG A 55 -0.32 11.94 7.14
N ASP A 56 -1.27 12.22 6.27
CA ASP A 56 -2.54 12.82 6.67
C ASP A 56 -3.32 11.91 7.63
N LEU A 57 -3.29 10.61 7.38
CA LEU A 57 -3.92 9.64 8.27
C LEU A 57 -3.24 9.61 9.64
N LEU A 58 -1.90 9.67 9.66
CA LEU A 58 -1.16 9.77 10.93
C LEU A 58 -1.59 11.00 11.73
N GLU A 59 -1.72 12.15 11.06
CA GLU A 59 -2.15 13.39 11.70
C GLU A 59 -3.57 13.31 12.26
N ARG A 60 -4.42 12.48 11.65
CA ARG A 60 -5.78 12.24 12.13
C ARG A 60 -5.86 11.22 13.26
N GLY A 61 -4.72 10.69 13.69
CA GLY A 61 -4.68 9.74 14.79
C GLY A 61 -4.71 8.27 14.38
N VAL A 62 -4.60 7.95 13.09
CA VAL A 62 -4.49 6.57 12.64
C VAL A 62 -3.10 6.06 13.00
N SER A 63 -3.03 4.90 13.64
CA SER A 63 -1.76 4.29 14.00
C SER A 63 -1.06 3.69 12.78
N PRO A 64 0.28 3.77 12.69
CA PRO A 64 1.03 3.04 11.66
C PRO A 64 0.73 1.54 11.66
N ASP A 65 0.36 0.98 12.80
CA ASP A 65 -0.01 -0.44 12.90
C ASP A 65 -1.25 -0.78 12.09
N GLU A 66 -2.10 0.20 11.83
CA GLU A 66 -3.31 0.04 11.02
C GLU A 66 -3.08 0.27 9.53
N MET A 67 -1.86 0.63 9.14
CA MET A 67 -1.51 0.95 7.77
C MET A 67 -0.43 0.04 7.24
N LEU A 68 -0.57 -0.39 5.99
CA LEU A 68 0.42 -1.19 5.30
C LEU A 68 0.81 -0.47 4.01
N TYR A 69 2.09 -0.22 3.83
CA TYR A 69 2.64 0.28 2.57
C TYR A 69 3.70 -0.69 2.06
N GLU A 70 3.62 -1.04 0.78
CA GLU A 70 4.65 -1.82 0.11
C GLU A 70 4.87 -1.32 -1.31
N SER A 71 6.14 -1.29 -1.71
CA SER A 71 6.53 -1.00 -3.09
C SER A 71 6.97 -2.29 -3.77
N PHE A 72 6.33 -2.62 -4.88
CA PHE A 72 6.64 -3.84 -5.63
C PHE A 72 7.80 -3.64 -6.61
N GLU A 73 8.50 -2.52 -6.50
CA GLU A 73 9.81 -2.32 -7.10
C GLU A 73 10.96 -2.67 -6.15
N ASP A 74 10.66 -2.90 -4.87
CA ASP A 74 11.69 -3.23 -3.89
C ASP A 74 12.25 -4.63 -4.17
N GLU A 75 13.56 -4.69 -4.31
CA GLU A 75 14.23 -5.94 -4.67
C GLU A 75 14.11 -7.03 -3.62
N ARG A 76 13.89 -6.65 -2.35
CA ARG A 76 13.76 -7.61 -1.25
C ARG A 76 12.53 -8.51 -1.39
N ILE A 77 11.51 -8.01 -2.08
CA ILE A 77 10.30 -8.79 -2.32
C ILE A 77 10.17 -9.17 -3.80
N ASN A 78 11.24 -9.02 -4.55
CA ASN A 78 11.26 -9.42 -5.95
C ASN A 78 10.94 -10.92 -6.07
N GLY A 79 10.05 -11.26 -7.00
CA GLY A 79 9.61 -12.63 -7.20
C GLY A 79 8.41 -13.03 -6.36
N ILE A 80 7.86 -12.14 -5.55
CA ILE A 80 6.60 -12.43 -4.85
C ILE A 80 5.50 -12.70 -5.89
N THR A 81 4.69 -13.72 -5.65
CA THR A 81 3.60 -14.09 -6.54
C THR A 81 2.27 -13.56 -6.00
N ALA A 82 1.25 -13.52 -6.87
CA ALA A 82 -0.08 -13.10 -6.44
C ALA A 82 -0.61 -13.95 -5.28
N GLN A 83 -0.28 -15.25 -5.27
CA GLN A 83 -0.69 -16.15 -4.20
C GLN A 83 -0.02 -15.81 -2.86
N GLU A 84 1.16 -15.20 -2.93
CA GLU A 84 1.93 -14.84 -1.74
C GLU A 84 1.61 -13.43 -1.22
N LEU A 85 0.83 -12.64 -1.96
CA LEU A 85 0.51 -11.26 -1.56
C LEU A 85 -0.17 -11.21 -0.19
N ASN A 86 -0.93 -12.24 0.15
CA ASN A 86 -1.59 -12.29 1.46
C ASN A 86 -0.59 -12.36 2.62
N LEU A 87 0.64 -12.79 2.36
CA LEU A 87 1.70 -12.80 3.38
C LEU A 87 1.99 -11.39 3.90
N LEU A 88 1.80 -10.36 3.08
CA LEU A 88 1.99 -8.98 3.53
C LEU A 88 1.11 -8.67 4.73
N LEU A 89 -0.16 -9.05 4.65
CA LEU A 89 -1.11 -8.84 5.73
C LEU A 89 -0.79 -9.70 6.95
N GLU A 90 -0.42 -10.95 6.72
CA GLU A 90 -0.07 -11.87 7.80
C GLU A 90 1.16 -11.40 8.58
N VAL A 91 2.21 -11.01 7.86
CA VAL A 91 3.44 -10.53 8.48
C VAL A 91 3.19 -9.23 9.25
N LYS A 92 2.42 -8.31 8.65
CA LYS A 92 2.07 -7.06 9.34
C LYS A 92 1.31 -7.34 10.64
N LEU A 93 0.35 -8.26 10.59
CA LEU A 93 -0.42 -8.64 11.77
C LEU A 93 0.47 -9.19 12.88
N GLU A 94 1.45 -10.02 12.54
CA GLU A 94 2.43 -10.54 13.50
C GLU A 94 3.29 -9.43 14.08
N MET A 95 3.77 -8.50 13.24
CA MET A 95 4.62 -7.39 13.68
C MET A 95 3.92 -6.50 14.71
N THR A 96 2.62 -6.35 14.60
CA THR A 96 1.85 -5.46 15.47
C THR A 96 1.21 -6.15 16.65
N GLY A 97 1.37 -7.46 16.77
CA GLY A 97 0.76 -8.22 17.86
C GLY A 97 -0.74 -8.38 17.72
N GLY A 98 -1.25 -8.35 16.50
CA GLY A 98 -2.66 -8.62 16.22
C GLY A 98 -3.51 -7.42 15.87
N VAL A 99 -2.91 -6.26 15.62
CA VAL A 99 -3.65 -5.08 15.17
C VAL A 99 -4.05 -5.25 13.70
N ARG A 100 -5.33 -5.09 13.40
CA ARG A 100 -5.85 -5.25 12.05
C ARG A 100 -5.51 -4.05 11.18
N VAL A 101 -4.98 -4.32 10.00
CA VAL A 101 -4.73 -3.32 8.97
C VAL A 101 -6.06 -2.80 8.43
N LYS A 102 -6.19 -1.49 8.27
CA LYS A 102 -7.36 -0.84 7.67
C LYS A 102 -7.05 -0.17 6.35
N TYR A 103 -5.82 0.32 6.19
CA TYR A 103 -5.41 1.08 5.01
C TYR A 103 -4.25 0.36 4.33
N VAL A 104 -4.41 0.08 3.04
CA VAL A 104 -3.42 -0.65 2.25
C VAL A 104 -2.97 0.21 1.09
N PHE A 105 -1.66 0.46 1.03
CA PHE A 105 -1.02 1.24 -0.03
C PHE A 105 -0.14 0.30 -0.85
N LEU A 106 -0.49 0.09 -2.11
CA LEU A 106 0.20 -0.82 -3.02
C LEU A 106 0.83 -0.02 -4.15
N ASP A 107 2.13 0.19 -4.07
CA ASP A 107 2.88 0.98 -5.04
C ASP A 107 3.49 0.05 -6.10
N GLU A 108 3.23 0.36 -7.38
CA GLU A 108 3.73 -0.43 -8.51
C GLU A 108 3.26 -1.89 -8.48
N ILE A 109 2.03 -2.11 -8.05
CA ILE A 109 1.45 -3.46 -7.90
C ILE A 109 1.31 -4.18 -9.24
N GLN A 110 1.26 -3.47 -10.36
CA GLN A 110 1.14 -4.06 -11.68
C GLN A 110 2.34 -4.94 -12.05
N ASN A 111 3.44 -4.83 -11.30
CA ASN A 111 4.60 -5.71 -11.50
C ASN A 111 4.30 -7.17 -11.11
N ILE A 112 3.17 -7.42 -10.46
CA ILE A 112 2.78 -8.74 -10.01
C ILE A 112 1.63 -9.25 -10.87
N ASP A 113 1.86 -10.32 -11.63
CA ASP A 113 0.79 -10.93 -12.43
C ASP A 113 -0.32 -11.45 -11.53
N GLY A 114 -1.56 -11.11 -11.86
CA GLY A 114 -2.72 -11.57 -11.09
C GLY A 114 -3.02 -10.76 -9.84
N TRP A 115 -2.39 -9.62 -9.67
CA TRP A 115 -2.59 -8.75 -8.51
C TRP A 115 -4.05 -8.34 -8.33
N GLU A 116 -4.82 -8.26 -9.42
CA GLU A 116 -6.21 -7.83 -9.39
C GLU A 116 -7.07 -8.74 -8.51
N HIS A 117 -6.75 -10.02 -8.48
CA HIS A 117 -7.47 -10.98 -7.62
C HIS A 117 -7.27 -10.66 -6.14
N PHE A 118 -6.05 -10.30 -5.77
CA PHE A 118 -5.75 -9.89 -4.41
C PHE A 118 -6.50 -8.60 -4.06
N ALA A 119 -6.45 -7.59 -4.93
CA ALA A 119 -7.12 -6.32 -4.71
C ALA A 119 -8.63 -6.49 -4.58
N ARG A 120 -9.23 -7.33 -5.42
CA ARG A 120 -10.65 -7.65 -5.33
C ARG A 120 -11.01 -8.35 -4.03
N ARG A 121 -10.17 -9.26 -3.59
CA ARG A 121 -10.39 -9.98 -2.34
C ARG A 121 -10.41 -9.02 -1.16
N LEU A 122 -9.53 -8.02 -1.15
CA LEU A 122 -9.56 -6.98 -0.13
C LEU A 122 -10.86 -6.18 -0.16
N THR A 123 -11.38 -5.92 -1.36
CA THR A 123 -12.66 -5.22 -1.54
C THR A 123 -13.84 -6.08 -1.13
N PHE A 124 -13.79 -7.37 -1.45
CA PHE A 124 -14.87 -8.32 -1.16
C PHE A 124 -15.15 -8.40 0.35
N PHE A 125 -14.12 -8.35 1.17
CA PHE A 125 -14.27 -8.30 2.62
C PHE A 125 -14.54 -6.89 3.10
N LYS A 126 -15.52 -6.28 2.52
CA LYS A 126 -16.05 -4.93 2.68
C LYS A 126 -15.64 -4.20 3.94
N SER A 127 -15.40 -2.91 3.82
CA SER A 127 -15.15 -1.98 4.93
C SER A 127 -13.98 -2.34 5.85
N ARG A 128 -13.30 -3.45 5.59
CA ARG A 128 -12.11 -3.83 6.36
C ARG A 128 -10.86 -3.10 5.90
N TYR A 129 -10.82 -2.78 4.60
CA TYR A 129 -9.64 -2.19 3.98
C TYR A 129 -10.00 -1.01 3.11
N VAL A 130 -9.23 0.05 3.22
CA VAL A 130 -9.22 1.14 2.25
C VAL A 130 -7.92 1.00 1.47
N LYS A 131 -8.02 0.96 0.14
CA LYS A 131 -6.88 0.68 -0.73
C LYS A 131 -6.43 1.91 -1.49
N TYR A 132 -5.13 2.06 -1.59
CA TYR A 132 -4.50 3.04 -2.45
C TYR A 132 -3.53 2.31 -3.37
N ILE A 133 -3.76 2.42 -4.67
CA ILE A 133 -3.03 1.65 -5.67
C ILE A 133 -2.45 2.60 -6.70
N ILE A 134 -1.19 2.38 -7.06
CA ILE A 134 -0.54 3.13 -8.14
C ILE A 134 -0.38 2.23 -9.35
N GLN A 135 -0.83 2.73 -10.51
CA GLN A 135 -0.78 2.03 -11.79
C GLN A 135 -0.28 2.94 -12.89
N PRO A 136 0.33 2.39 -13.95
CA PRO A 136 0.66 3.14 -15.16
C PRO A 136 -0.60 3.61 -15.89
N PRO A 137 -0.48 4.67 -16.74
CA PRO A 137 -1.65 5.24 -17.41
C PRO A 137 -2.41 4.30 -18.32
N HIS A 138 -1.74 3.28 -18.88
CA HIS A 138 -2.36 2.32 -19.79
C HIS A 138 -3.22 1.29 -19.05
N THR A 139 -3.18 1.25 -17.75
CA THR A 139 -3.97 0.33 -16.95
C THR A 139 -5.25 1.00 -16.53
N ILE A 140 -6.37 0.42 -16.91
CA ILE A 140 -7.68 1.03 -16.69
C ILE A 140 -8.20 0.66 -15.30
N THR A 141 -8.29 1.64 -14.43
CA THR A 141 -9.08 1.53 -13.21
C THR A 141 -9.33 2.89 -12.65
N ALA A 142 -10.50 3.08 -12.14
CA ALA A 142 -10.85 4.25 -11.36
C ALA A 142 -10.92 3.88 -9.88
N THR A 143 -11.72 2.88 -9.57
CA THR A 143 -11.93 2.42 -8.21
C THR A 143 -11.96 0.90 -8.20
N ILE A 144 -11.28 0.31 -7.27
CA ILE A 144 -11.25 -1.15 -7.14
C ILE A 144 -12.02 -1.57 -5.89
#